data_7e90b10723c645548bf9eec623fdb6bd
#
_entry.id   7e90b10723c645548bf9eec623fdb6bd
#
_cell.length_a   1.000
_cell.length_b   1.000
_cell.length_c   1.000
_cell.angle_alpha   90.00
_cell.angle_beta   90.00
_cell.angle_gamma   90.00
#
_symmetry.space_group_name_H-M   'P 1'
#
loop_
_entity.id
_entity.type
_entity.pdbx_description
1 polymer ?
#
loop_
_entity_poly.entity_id
_entity_poly.type
_entity_poly.pdbx_seq_one_letter_code
_entity_poly.pdbx_strand_id
1 'polypeptide(L)'
;MIDVKQTLAAAEERMEMAAMFLEEELNRVRAGRANVAILDGVRVESYGSRVPLNQVANISTPDARTIAIKPWDRKQIRDIEKAIMDSDVGITPENNGEIIRLGIPQPTEERRRDLVKQCNKIAEKAKVEVRNVRGDIKDKLKKAIKDGLSEDNEKDAELELQKIHDKYIKKLDALMEAKNKEIMTV
;
A
#
# COMPACT_ATOMS: atom_id res chain seq x y z
N MET A 1 23.26 27.08 18.49
CA MET A 1 22.48 27.80 17.45
C MET A 1 21.80 26.74 16.57
N ILE A 2 20.49 26.86 16.33
CA ILE A 2 19.75 25.89 15.52
C ILE A 2 20.16 26.04 14.06
N ASP A 3 20.39 24.93 13.36
CA ASP A 3 20.51 24.93 11.91
C ASP A 3 19.11 24.80 11.29
N VAL A 4 18.60 25.94 10.76
CA VAL A 4 17.27 26.03 10.16
C VAL A 4 17.14 25.10 8.94
N LYS A 5 18.16 25.02 8.08
CA LYS A 5 18.14 24.17 6.88
C LYS A 5 18.05 22.70 7.27
N GLN A 6 18.86 22.27 8.22
CA GLN A 6 18.84 20.89 8.72
C GLN A 6 17.52 20.56 9.41
N THR A 7 16.93 21.52 10.13
CA THR A 7 15.63 21.34 10.81
C THR A 7 14.49 21.20 9.79
N LEU A 8 14.47 22.00 8.73
CA LEU A 8 13.49 21.87 7.66
C LEU A 8 13.66 20.59 6.84
N ALA A 9 14.90 20.18 6.56
CA ALA A 9 15.18 18.92 5.89
C ALA A 9 14.69 17.72 6.72
N ALA A 10 14.92 17.72 8.03
CA ALA A 10 14.41 16.69 8.93
C ALA A 10 12.86 16.68 8.99
N ALA A 11 12.21 17.84 8.89
CA ALA A 11 10.75 17.92 8.79
C ALA A 11 10.24 17.30 7.49
N GLU A 12 10.89 17.62 6.37
CA GLU A 12 10.53 17.06 5.06
C GLU A 12 10.70 15.55 5.02
N GLU A 13 11.80 15.01 5.57
CA GLU A 13 12.04 13.57 5.69
C GLU A 13 10.93 12.87 6.51
N ARG A 14 10.55 13.43 7.66
CA ARG A 14 9.46 12.87 8.48
C ARG A 14 8.11 12.90 7.75
N MET A 15 7.83 13.96 6.99
CA MET A 15 6.59 14.06 6.19
C MET A 15 6.60 13.09 5.01
N GLU A 16 7.77 12.88 4.39
CA GLU A 16 7.94 11.86 3.34
C GLU A 16 7.70 10.45 3.88
N MET A 17 8.24 10.13 5.07
CA MET A 17 7.97 8.85 5.73
C MET A 17 6.48 8.63 5.99
N ALA A 18 5.73 9.66 6.38
CA ALA A 18 4.28 9.57 6.54
C ALA A 18 3.56 9.29 5.22
N ALA A 19 4.04 9.88 4.11
CA ALA A 19 3.50 9.62 2.78
C ALA A 19 3.81 8.20 2.29
N MET A 20 5.04 7.71 2.51
CA MET A 20 5.43 6.34 2.17
C MET A 20 4.63 5.32 2.98
N PHE A 21 4.44 5.57 4.28
CA PHE A 21 3.60 4.72 5.12
C PHE A 21 2.15 4.65 4.62
N LEU A 22 1.57 5.80 4.22
CA LEU A 22 0.24 5.81 3.64
C LEU A 22 0.18 4.98 2.35
N GLU A 23 1.15 5.13 1.46
CA GLU A 23 1.21 4.38 0.20
C GLU A 23 1.28 2.87 0.44
N GLU A 24 2.12 2.42 1.38
CA GLU A 24 2.22 1.01 1.77
C GLU A 24 0.90 0.47 2.34
N GLU A 25 0.27 1.21 3.26
CA GLU A 25 -1.00 0.80 3.86
C GLU A 25 -2.14 0.76 2.84
N LEU A 26 -2.19 1.72 1.91
CA LEU A 26 -3.16 1.72 0.81
C LEU A 26 -2.94 0.53 -0.15
N ASN A 27 -1.68 0.14 -0.39
CA ASN A 27 -1.35 -1.03 -1.20
C ASN A 27 -1.78 -2.35 -0.53
N ARG A 28 -1.80 -2.40 0.80
CA ARG A 28 -2.33 -3.56 1.55
C ARG A 28 -3.84 -3.68 1.46
N VAL A 29 -4.55 -2.57 1.26
CA VAL A 29 -6.01 -2.58 1.06
C VAL A 29 -6.33 -3.15 -0.32
N ARG A 30 -6.79 -4.40 -0.35
CA ARG A 30 -7.13 -5.13 -1.57
C ARG A 30 -8.51 -4.68 -2.08
N ALA A 31 -8.54 -3.99 -3.19
CA ALA A 31 -9.76 -3.45 -3.81
C ALA A 31 -10.43 -4.43 -4.80
N GLY A 32 -10.30 -5.75 -4.60
CA GLY A 32 -10.84 -6.76 -5.51
C GLY A 32 -9.95 -7.03 -6.74
N ARG A 33 -8.71 -6.52 -6.76
CA ARG A 33 -7.73 -6.87 -7.79
C ARG A 33 -7.04 -8.20 -7.50
N ALA A 34 -6.74 -8.92 -8.58
CA ALA A 34 -5.92 -10.11 -8.56
C ALA A 34 -4.51 -9.77 -8.03
N ASN A 35 -4.09 -10.45 -6.97
CA ASN A 35 -2.76 -10.31 -6.41
C ASN A 35 -2.17 -11.71 -6.21
N VAL A 36 -1.03 -11.94 -6.83
CA VAL A 36 -0.29 -13.22 -6.73
C VAL A 36 0.04 -13.59 -5.28
N ALA A 37 0.24 -12.58 -4.42
CA ALA A 37 0.56 -12.79 -3.01
C ALA A 37 -0.51 -13.58 -2.20
N ILE A 38 -1.73 -13.72 -2.71
CA ILE A 38 -2.73 -14.59 -2.05
C ILE A 38 -2.35 -16.08 -2.12
N LEU A 39 -1.46 -16.43 -3.03
CA LEU A 39 -1.00 -17.81 -3.27
C LEU A 39 0.32 -18.12 -2.55
N ASP A 40 0.94 -17.17 -1.86
CA ASP A 40 2.24 -17.36 -1.18
C ASP A 40 2.20 -18.44 -0.08
N GLY A 41 1.03 -18.65 0.52
CA GLY A 41 0.79 -19.69 1.52
C GLY A 41 0.49 -21.08 0.96
N VAL A 42 0.24 -21.21 -0.35
CA VAL A 42 -0.15 -22.45 -0.98
C VAL A 42 1.05 -23.38 -1.13
N ARG A 43 0.93 -24.59 -0.59
CA ARG A 43 1.93 -25.66 -0.67
C ARG A 43 1.39 -26.80 -1.50
N VAL A 44 2.10 -27.18 -2.55
CA VAL A 44 1.72 -28.26 -3.45
C VAL A 44 2.54 -29.49 -3.13
N GLU A 45 1.90 -30.66 -3.12
CA GLU A 45 2.60 -31.94 -3.03
C GLU A 45 3.15 -32.29 -4.43
N SER A 46 4.46 -32.21 -4.56
CA SER A 46 5.17 -32.49 -5.82
C SER A 46 6.23 -33.57 -5.56
N TYR A 47 6.08 -34.72 -6.23
CA TYR A 47 7.02 -35.84 -6.11
C TYR A 47 7.38 -36.26 -4.69
N GLY A 48 6.37 -36.27 -3.78
CA GLY A 48 6.54 -36.69 -2.38
C GLY A 48 7.10 -35.58 -1.46
N SER A 49 7.21 -34.34 -1.93
CA SER A 49 7.65 -33.19 -1.14
C SER A 49 6.64 -32.04 -1.24
N ARG A 50 6.42 -31.34 -0.13
CA ARG A 50 5.61 -30.10 -0.12
C ARG A 50 6.46 -28.91 -0.51
N VAL A 51 6.17 -28.32 -1.65
CA VAL A 51 6.89 -27.17 -2.21
C VAL A 51 5.96 -25.96 -2.40
N PRO A 52 6.47 -24.72 -2.37
CA PRO A 52 5.68 -23.55 -2.69
C PRO A 52 5.17 -23.59 -4.14
N LEU A 53 3.97 -23.06 -4.38
CA LEU A 53 3.33 -23.06 -5.69
C LEU A 53 4.19 -22.41 -6.79
N ASN A 54 4.94 -21.36 -6.47
CA ASN A 54 5.83 -20.67 -7.40
C ASN A 54 7.01 -21.50 -7.91
N GLN A 55 7.31 -22.64 -7.26
CA GLN A 55 8.36 -23.58 -7.73
C GLN A 55 7.84 -24.58 -8.74
N VAL A 56 6.54 -24.84 -8.79
CA VAL A 56 5.92 -25.85 -9.67
C VAL A 56 5.09 -25.26 -10.80
N ALA A 57 4.83 -23.95 -10.76
CA ALA A 57 4.02 -23.25 -11.75
C ALA A 57 4.47 -21.79 -11.96
N ASN A 58 4.20 -21.30 -13.17
CA ASN A 58 4.29 -19.87 -13.45
C ASN A 58 2.95 -19.22 -13.09
N ILE A 59 3.00 -18.15 -12.27
CA ILE A 59 1.83 -17.42 -11.79
C ILE A 59 1.84 -16.04 -12.46
N SER A 60 0.72 -15.67 -13.09
CA SER A 60 0.56 -14.39 -13.78
C SER A 60 -0.84 -13.82 -13.55
N THR A 61 -1.00 -12.54 -13.80
CA THR A 61 -2.30 -11.83 -13.73
C THR A 61 -2.62 -11.29 -15.12
N PRO A 62 -3.28 -12.07 -15.99
CA PRO A 62 -3.59 -11.65 -17.36
C PRO A 62 -4.56 -10.46 -17.40
N ASP A 63 -5.39 -10.31 -16.40
CA ASP A 63 -6.30 -9.19 -16.21
C ASP A 63 -6.42 -8.78 -14.73
N ALA A 64 -7.16 -7.70 -14.47
CA ALA A 64 -7.26 -7.12 -13.14
C ALA A 64 -7.91 -8.04 -12.08
N ARG A 65 -8.59 -9.12 -12.48
CA ARG A 65 -9.36 -9.99 -11.58
C ARG A 65 -9.08 -11.47 -11.75
N THR A 66 -8.19 -11.84 -12.64
CA THR A 66 -7.85 -13.24 -12.92
C THR A 66 -6.41 -13.51 -12.58
N ILE A 67 -6.16 -14.56 -11.80
CA ILE A 67 -4.83 -15.14 -11.63
C ILE A 67 -4.76 -16.38 -12.50
N ALA A 68 -3.77 -16.46 -13.37
CA ALA A 68 -3.50 -17.62 -14.18
C ALA A 68 -2.27 -18.37 -13.64
N ILE A 69 -2.43 -19.65 -13.41
CA ILE A 69 -1.40 -20.56 -12.90
C ILE A 69 -1.13 -21.59 -13.98
N LYS A 70 0.05 -21.53 -14.57
CA LYS A 70 0.51 -22.46 -15.60
C LYS A 70 1.55 -23.41 -15.02
N PRO A 71 1.19 -24.68 -14.76
CA PRO A 71 2.13 -25.67 -14.25
C PRO A 71 3.30 -25.90 -15.21
N TRP A 72 4.49 -26.14 -14.67
CA TRP A 72 5.64 -26.58 -15.46
C TRP A 72 5.44 -28.00 -15.99
N ASP A 73 4.83 -28.88 -15.18
CA ASP A 73 4.41 -30.21 -15.58
C ASP A 73 2.88 -30.31 -15.55
N ARG A 74 2.27 -30.60 -16.70
CA ARG A 74 0.80 -30.75 -16.83
C ARG A 74 0.23 -31.87 -15.95
N LYS A 75 1.02 -32.87 -15.59
CA LYS A 75 0.57 -33.96 -14.70
C LYS A 75 0.25 -33.48 -13.31
N GLN A 76 0.88 -32.40 -12.85
CA GLN A 76 0.68 -31.82 -11.51
C GLN A 76 -0.52 -30.85 -11.41
N ILE A 77 -1.24 -30.61 -12.53
CA ILE A 77 -2.34 -29.65 -12.55
C ILE A 77 -3.42 -29.98 -11.50
N ARG A 78 -3.71 -31.27 -11.30
CA ARG A 78 -4.70 -31.72 -10.31
C ARG A 78 -4.22 -31.53 -8.87
N ASP A 79 -2.93 -31.77 -8.63
CA ASP A 79 -2.34 -31.60 -7.31
C ASP A 79 -2.28 -30.11 -6.91
N ILE A 80 -2.00 -29.25 -7.89
CA ILE A 80 -2.05 -27.80 -7.72
C ILE A 80 -3.48 -27.32 -7.45
N GLU A 81 -4.44 -27.78 -8.25
CA GLU A 81 -5.86 -27.44 -8.06
C GLU A 81 -6.35 -27.85 -6.67
N LYS A 82 -6.05 -29.08 -6.24
CA LYS A 82 -6.37 -29.58 -4.91
C LYS A 82 -5.72 -28.76 -3.81
N ALA A 83 -4.42 -28.42 -3.95
CA ALA A 83 -3.71 -27.62 -2.98
C ALA A 83 -4.32 -26.20 -2.81
N ILE A 84 -4.83 -25.62 -3.90
CA ILE A 84 -5.53 -24.33 -3.87
C ILE A 84 -6.88 -24.47 -3.18
N MET A 85 -7.64 -25.54 -3.46
CA MET A 85 -8.95 -25.81 -2.82
C MET A 85 -8.81 -26.06 -1.32
N ASP A 86 -7.76 -26.75 -0.89
CA ASP A 86 -7.46 -27.07 0.51
C ASP A 86 -6.85 -25.89 1.27
N SER A 87 -6.53 -24.78 0.57
CA SER A 87 -5.93 -23.58 1.15
C SER A 87 -6.97 -22.54 1.57
N ASP A 88 -6.55 -21.57 2.40
CA ASP A 88 -7.39 -20.45 2.85
C ASP A 88 -7.63 -19.37 1.78
N VAL A 89 -7.33 -19.66 0.51
CA VAL A 89 -7.52 -18.70 -0.60
C VAL A 89 -8.99 -18.37 -0.81
N GLY A 90 -9.89 -19.34 -0.57
CA GLY A 90 -11.35 -19.14 -0.62
C GLY A 90 -11.93 -18.88 -2.01
N ILE A 91 -11.15 -19.19 -3.07
CA ILE A 91 -11.56 -19.00 -4.47
C ILE A 91 -11.51 -20.37 -5.15
N THR A 92 -12.60 -20.73 -5.83
CA THR A 92 -12.67 -22.01 -6.58
C THR A 92 -11.83 -21.88 -7.85
N PRO A 93 -10.83 -22.78 -8.05
CA PRO A 93 -10.04 -22.78 -9.29
C PRO A 93 -10.85 -23.35 -10.46
N GLU A 94 -10.66 -22.76 -11.65
CA GLU A 94 -11.15 -23.27 -12.91
C GLU A 94 -9.99 -23.84 -13.72
N ASN A 95 -10.10 -25.11 -14.15
CA ASN A 95 -9.04 -25.84 -14.83
C ASN A 95 -9.48 -26.18 -16.28
N ASN A 96 -8.69 -25.77 -17.26
CA ASN A 96 -8.92 -26.10 -18.66
C ASN A 96 -7.97 -27.22 -19.21
N GLY A 97 -7.25 -27.91 -18.33
CA GLY A 97 -6.28 -28.95 -18.68
C GLY A 97 -4.85 -28.47 -18.95
N GLU A 98 -4.64 -27.16 -19.09
CA GLU A 98 -3.32 -26.53 -19.29
C GLU A 98 -3.01 -25.43 -18.28
N ILE A 99 -4.02 -24.67 -17.90
CA ILE A 99 -3.90 -23.51 -17.03
C ILE A 99 -5.03 -23.54 -16.00
N ILE A 100 -4.70 -23.24 -14.76
CA ILE A 100 -5.68 -23.00 -13.70
C ILE A 100 -5.94 -21.51 -13.61
N ARG A 101 -7.20 -21.12 -13.61
CA ARG A 101 -7.65 -19.73 -13.45
C ARG A 101 -8.36 -19.54 -12.12
N LEU A 102 -8.00 -18.47 -11.42
CA LEU A 102 -8.68 -18.02 -10.22
C LEU A 102 -9.38 -16.70 -10.53
N GLY A 103 -10.71 -16.73 -10.62
CA GLY A 103 -11.53 -15.53 -10.80
C GLY A 103 -11.80 -14.87 -9.46
N ILE A 104 -11.33 -13.65 -9.24
CA ILE A 104 -11.62 -12.88 -8.02
C ILE A 104 -12.99 -12.25 -8.18
N PRO A 105 -13.95 -12.53 -7.25
CA PRO A 105 -15.29 -11.98 -7.33
C PRO A 105 -15.26 -10.45 -7.20
N GLN A 106 -16.17 -9.79 -7.91
CA GLN A 106 -16.33 -8.34 -7.78
C GLN A 106 -16.78 -7.98 -6.36
N PRO A 107 -16.16 -6.98 -5.74
CA PRO A 107 -16.66 -6.47 -4.47
C PRO A 107 -18.04 -5.81 -4.68
N THR A 108 -18.96 -6.05 -3.76
CA THR A 108 -20.26 -5.37 -3.74
C THR A 108 -20.07 -3.87 -3.53
N GLU A 109 -21.08 -3.06 -3.89
CA GLU A 109 -21.03 -1.61 -3.63
C GLU A 109 -20.82 -1.29 -2.13
N GLU A 110 -21.47 -2.06 -1.25
CA GLU A 110 -21.30 -1.92 0.18
C GLU A 110 -19.84 -2.17 0.59
N ARG A 111 -19.23 -3.24 0.07
CA ARG A 111 -17.82 -3.54 0.33
C ARG A 111 -16.89 -2.46 -0.19
N ARG A 112 -17.16 -1.89 -1.37
CA ARG A 112 -16.39 -0.77 -1.91
C ARG A 112 -16.46 0.46 -1.00
N ARG A 113 -17.65 0.80 -0.50
CA ARG A 113 -17.84 1.91 0.45
C ARG A 113 -17.09 1.69 1.75
N ASP A 114 -17.07 0.47 2.26
CA ASP A 114 -16.31 0.13 3.46
C ASP A 114 -14.80 0.22 3.24
N LEU A 115 -14.30 -0.22 2.09
CA LEU A 115 -12.89 -0.06 1.72
C LEU A 115 -12.51 1.41 1.61
N VAL A 116 -13.34 2.26 1.01
CA VAL A 116 -13.12 3.72 0.95
C VAL A 116 -13.06 4.31 2.36
N LYS A 117 -14.00 3.93 3.26
CA LYS A 117 -13.96 4.39 4.67
C LYS A 117 -12.68 3.95 5.37
N GLN A 118 -12.23 2.72 5.13
CA GLN A 118 -10.96 2.21 5.69
C GLN A 118 -9.76 3.02 5.19
N CYS A 119 -9.68 3.28 3.88
CA CYS A 119 -8.63 4.09 3.29
C CYS A 119 -8.64 5.52 3.83
N ASN A 120 -9.82 6.14 3.98
CA ASN A 120 -9.94 7.47 4.57
C ASN A 120 -9.40 7.53 6.01
N LYS A 121 -9.66 6.51 6.84
CA LYS A 121 -9.11 6.43 8.19
C LYS A 121 -7.59 6.36 8.20
N ILE A 122 -7.00 5.61 7.26
CA ILE A 122 -5.55 5.50 7.14
C ILE A 122 -4.96 6.84 6.68
N ALA A 123 -5.58 7.48 5.69
CA ALA A 123 -5.14 8.79 5.19
C ALA A 123 -5.22 9.89 6.26
N GLU A 124 -6.27 9.91 7.07
CA GLU A 124 -6.36 10.88 8.18
C GLU A 124 -5.25 10.69 9.21
N LYS A 125 -4.85 9.47 9.52
CA LYS A 125 -3.69 9.22 10.39
C LYS A 125 -2.41 9.82 9.80
N ALA A 126 -2.16 9.64 8.51
CA ALA A 126 -0.99 10.22 7.84
C ALA A 126 -1.05 11.76 7.83
N LYS A 127 -2.22 12.36 7.59
CA LYS A 127 -2.41 13.82 7.66
C LYS A 127 -2.18 14.37 9.07
N VAL A 128 -2.63 13.66 10.10
CA VAL A 128 -2.38 14.03 11.49
C VAL A 128 -0.88 14.03 11.76
N GLU A 129 -0.15 13.02 11.30
CA GLU A 129 1.31 12.97 11.48
C GLU A 129 2.01 14.16 10.78
N VAL A 130 1.64 14.49 9.55
CA VAL A 130 2.17 15.68 8.84
C VAL A 130 1.88 16.96 9.60
N ARG A 131 0.68 17.11 10.18
CA ARG A 131 0.31 18.28 11.04
C ARG A 131 1.15 18.31 12.31
N ASN A 132 1.36 17.17 12.97
CA ASN A 132 2.19 17.06 14.16
C ASN A 132 3.63 17.46 13.88
N VAL A 133 4.22 16.95 12.80
CA VAL A 133 5.58 17.34 12.38
C VAL A 133 5.68 18.85 12.21
N ARG A 134 4.71 19.47 11.54
CA ARG A 134 4.68 20.93 11.39
C ARG A 134 4.62 21.63 12.74
N GLY A 135 3.76 21.16 13.66
CA GLY A 135 3.64 21.71 15.01
C GLY A 135 4.95 21.62 15.78
N ASP A 136 5.57 20.45 15.81
CA ASP A 136 6.85 20.20 16.51
C ASP A 136 7.96 21.13 16.02
N ILE A 137 8.07 21.31 14.69
CA ILE A 137 9.12 22.14 14.09
C ILE A 137 8.84 23.62 14.35
N LYS A 138 7.56 24.06 14.24
CA LYS A 138 7.18 25.43 14.58
C LYS A 138 7.55 25.77 16.03
N ASP A 139 7.28 24.88 16.97
CA ASP A 139 7.64 25.08 18.37
C ASP A 139 9.15 25.10 18.60
N LYS A 140 9.91 24.29 17.82
CA LYS A 140 11.39 24.33 17.85
C LYS A 140 11.92 25.68 17.34
N LEU A 141 11.37 26.19 16.24
CA LEU A 141 11.78 27.49 15.65
C LEU A 141 11.51 28.64 16.63
N LYS A 142 10.32 28.66 17.28
CA LYS A 142 9.99 29.65 18.31
C LYS A 142 10.92 29.61 19.52
N LYS A 143 11.28 28.41 19.97
CA LYS A 143 12.26 28.27 21.07
C LYS A 143 13.64 28.77 20.67
N ALA A 144 14.04 28.57 19.39
CA ALA A 144 15.33 29.00 18.88
C ALA A 144 15.51 30.54 18.85
N ILE A 145 14.45 31.32 18.87
CA ILE A 145 14.52 32.79 19.01
C ILE A 145 15.21 33.13 20.34
N LYS A 146 14.88 32.38 21.42
CA LYS A 146 15.52 32.59 22.75
C LYS A 146 17.01 32.23 22.74
N ASP A 147 17.44 31.38 21.80
CA ASP A 147 18.80 30.92 21.60
C ASP A 147 19.56 31.72 20.50
N GLY A 148 19.00 32.86 20.09
CA GLY A 148 19.65 33.83 19.20
C GLY A 148 19.27 33.74 17.71
N LEU A 149 18.22 33.00 17.37
CA LEU A 149 17.63 33.08 16.01
C LEU A 149 16.90 34.43 15.84
N SER A 150 17.11 35.14 14.72
CA SER A 150 16.37 36.38 14.46
C SER A 150 14.90 36.07 14.13
N GLU A 151 13.99 36.99 14.50
CA GLU A 151 12.55 36.87 14.21
C GLU A 151 12.26 36.79 12.71
N ASP A 152 13.06 37.47 11.87
CA ASP A 152 12.88 37.42 10.43
C ASP A 152 13.25 36.05 9.85
N ASN A 153 14.35 35.46 10.33
CA ASN A 153 14.73 34.09 9.94
C ASN A 153 13.72 33.04 10.43
N GLU A 154 13.10 33.24 11.59
CA GLU A 154 12.04 32.37 12.08
C GLU A 154 10.80 32.46 11.19
N LYS A 155 10.35 33.67 10.80
CA LYS A 155 9.22 33.86 9.89
C LYS A 155 9.46 33.22 8.51
N ASP A 156 10.66 33.42 7.95
CA ASP A 156 11.04 32.79 6.68
C ASP A 156 11.03 31.27 6.77
N ALA A 157 11.55 30.73 7.88
CA ALA A 157 11.51 29.28 8.14
C ALA A 157 10.08 28.75 8.33
N GLU A 158 9.18 29.50 8.99
CA GLU A 158 7.75 29.12 9.09
C GLU A 158 7.08 29.10 7.70
N LEU A 159 7.39 30.06 6.84
CA LEU A 159 6.85 30.09 5.47
C LEU A 159 7.31 28.87 4.65
N GLU A 160 8.60 28.53 4.72
CA GLU A 160 9.13 27.35 4.04
C GLU A 160 8.52 26.05 4.63
N LEU A 161 8.42 25.95 5.94
CA LEU A 161 7.76 24.83 6.61
C LEU A 161 6.30 24.66 6.15
N GLN A 162 5.57 25.78 5.98
CA GLN A 162 4.20 25.74 5.48
C GLN A 162 4.14 25.23 4.04
N LYS A 163 5.06 25.65 3.17
CA LYS A 163 5.13 25.15 1.79
C LYS A 163 5.39 23.63 1.75
N ILE A 164 6.31 23.15 2.59
CA ILE A 164 6.61 21.71 2.72
C ILE A 164 5.34 20.97 3.19
N HIS A 165 4.69 21.44 4.24
CA HIS A 165 3.44 20.88 4.75
C HIS A 165 2.38 20.78 3.63
N ASP A 166 2.12 21.86 2.90
CA ASP A 166 1.09 21.90 1.87
C ASP A 166 1.42 20.96 0.69
N LYS A 167 2.70 20.85 0.34
CA LYS A 167 3.21 19.86 -0.64
C LYS A 167 2.83 18.44 -0.23
N TYR A 168 3.07 18.07 1.03
CA TYR A 168 2.78 16.71 1.49
C TYR A 168 1.29 16.46 1.69
N ILE A 169 0.50 17.42 2.16
CA ILE A 169 -0.96 17.27 2.20
C ILE A 169 -1.51 17.01 0.79
N LYS A 170 -1.07 17.75 -0.22
CA LYS A 170 -1.46 17.50 -1.62
C LYS A 170 -1.04 16.11 -2.11
N LYS A 171 0.17 15.65 -1.73
CA LYS A 171 0.65 14.30 -2.06
C LYS A 171 -0.24 13.23 -1.45
N LEU A 172 -0.62 13.36 -0.17
CA LEU A 172 -1.52 12.44 0.51
C LEU A 172 -2.91 12.44 -0.13
N ASP A 173 -3.45 13.59 -0.48
CA ASP A 173 -4.75 13.71 -1.17
C ASP A 173 -4.72 13.03 -2.54
N ALA A 174 -3.65 13.20 -3.32
CA ALA A 174 -3.49 12.56 -4.62
C ALA A 174 -3.42 11.02 -4.50
N LEU A 175 -2.71 10.49 -3.50
CA LEU A 175 -2.68 9.05 -3.22
C LEU A 175 -4.07 8.51 -2.90
N MET A 176 -4.84 9.24 -2.08
CA MET A 176 -6.21 8.86 -1.74
C MET A 176 -7.16 8.90 -2.93
N GLU A 177 -7.07 9.94 -3.77
CA GLU A 177 -7.90 10.07 -4.97
C GLU A 177 -7.63 8.92 -5.95
N ALA A 178 -6.35 8.61 -6.18
CA ALA A 178 -5.94 7.48 -7.01
C ALA A 178 -6.50 6.15 -6.46
N LYS A 179 -6.42 5.92 -5.14
CA LYS A 179 -6.94 4.70 -4.50
C LYS A 179 -8.47 4.63 -4.56
N ASN A 180 -9.15 5.73 -4.32
CA ASN A 180 -10.62 5.78 -4.42
C ASN A 180 -11.08 5.45 -5.85
N LYS A 181 -10.42 6.02 -6.86
CA LYS A 181 -10.69 5.71 -8.26
C LYS A 181 -10.45 4.23 -8.56
N GLU A 182 -9.37 3.66 -8.05
CA GLU A 182 -9.08 2.22 -8.17
C GLU A 182 -10.21 1.38 -7.57
N ILE A 183 -10.66 1.67 -6.33
CA ILE A 183 -11.72 0.92 -5.64
C ILE A 183 -13.04 1.00 -6.39
N MET A 184 -13.36 2.14 -7.00
CA MET A 184 -14.62 2.36 -7.68
C MET A 184 -14.67 1.82 -9.11
N THR A 185 -13.51 1.59 -9.75
CA THR A 185 -13.43 1.12 -11.15
C THR A 185 -13.25 -0.39 -11.30
N VAL A 186 -12.96 -1.12 -10.24
CA VAL A 186 -12.76 -2.59 -10.26
C VAL A 186 -14.06 -3.38 -10.22
#